data_fc58fb062ef7b9313e4808da78fdff02
#
_entry.id   fc58fb062ef7b9313e4808da78fdff02
#
_cell.length_a   1.000
_cell.length_b   1.000
_cell.length_c   1.000
_cell.angle_alpha   90.00
_cell.angle_beta   90.00
_cell.angle_gamma   90.00
#
_symmetry.space_group_name_H-M   'P 1'
#
loop_
_entity.id
_entity.type
_entity.pdbx_description
1 polymer ?
#
loop_
_entity_poly.entity_id
_entity_poly.type
_entity_poly.pdbx_seq_one_letter_code
_entity_poly.pdbx_strand_id
1 'polypeptide(L)'
;MKRTIFAVSFLLFVSLLHSQKTDHTKQIEIIYNLSLTKGKAYNWLDHLSNQIGGRLSGSLNAERAVFWGKQELENLDLDRVYLEDVMVPKWVRGTFEYASIITGPGRSTNVPVCSLGGSISTPASGLRAQVIEIRNFEELESLGEENVKDKFIFYNRAMPAGLINTFEAYSKTVNQRSQGAEKAARLGAVGVIVRSMNLRLDDYPHTGNMRYGNLPNKMRIPAAAISTNGAQLLSSMLSLNNDLYFYLKQDCKNFPDVPSNNVIGEIKGSEFPNEIIVVGGHLDSWDLGDGAHDDGAGIVQSMEVLRLLKKMNYKPKRTIRVVLYMNEENGLRGGTTYAKNAKSRKENHIFALESDAGGFTPRGFVFEATKKQFNKIKSWKSYLGPYMIDRFELGGSGADIGPLRNGNTVLSGLRPDSQRYFDYHHAANDTFEAINKRELELGAAAMTSLIYLVDQFGF
;
A
#
# COMPACT_ATOMS: atom_id res chain seq x y z
N MET A 1 19.63 -51.99 77.37
CA MET A 1 20.10 -50.97 76.41
C MET A 1 19.30 -51.11 75.08
N LYS A 2 18.29 -50.29 74.87
CA LYS A 2 17.44 -50.29 73.67
C LYS A 2 18.02 -49.23 72.70
N ARG A 3 18.48 -49.62 71.54
CA ARG A 3 18.86 -48.69 70.48
C ARG A 3 17.65 -48.34 69.61
N THR A 4 17.27 -47.09 69.58
CA THR A 4 16.20 -46.56 68.74
C THR A 4 16.82 -46.09 67.44
N ILE A 5 16.43 -46.69 66.30
CA ILE A 5 16.84 -46.31 64.96
C ILE A 5 15.84 -45.24 64.48
N PHE A 6 16.34 -44.04 64.20
CA PHE A 6 15.60 -42.97 63.53
C PHE A 6 15.70 -43.14 62.02
N ALA A 7 14.61 -43.46 61.34
CA ALA A 7 14.53 -43.46 59.88
C ALA A 7 14.11 -42.06 59.43
N VAL A 8 15.01 -41.36 58.76
CA VAL A 8 14.71 -40.09 58.09
C VAL A 8 14.20 -40.41 56.70
N SER A 9 12.90 -40.24 56.47
CA SER A 9 12.28 -40.30 55.14
C SER A 9 12.54 -39.01 54.38
N PHE A 10 13.41 -39.07 53.38
CA PHE A 10 13.68 -38.00 52.43
C PHE A 10 12.57 -38.03 51.36
N LEU A 11 11.53 -37.19 51.51
CA LEU A 11 10.52 -36.97 50.46
C LEU A 11 11.13 -36.10 49.35
N LEU A 12 11.55 -36.78 48.25
CA LEU A 12 11.88 -36.12 47.00
C LEU A 12 10.57 -35.58 46.36
N PHE A 13 10.34 -34.28 46.48
CA PHE A 13 9.37 -33.55 45.68
C PHE A 13 9.94 -33.42 44.27
N VAL A 14 9.68 -34.38 43.39
CA VAL A 14 9.87 -34.22 41.97
C VAL A 14 8.71 -33.36 41.45
N SER A 15 8.95 -32.05 41.35
CA SER A 15 8.09 -31.15 40.59
C SER A 15 8.18 -31.53 39.14
N LEU A 16 7.23 -32.31 38.64
CA LEU A 16 6.97 -32.54 37.25
C LEU A 16 6.54 -31.20 36.64
N LEU A 17 7.51 -30.43 36.13
CA LEU A 17 7.26 -29.36 35.19
C LEU A 17 6.73 -30.02 33.91
N HIS A 18 5.44 -30.25 33.85
CA HIS A 18 4.74 -30.50 32.62
C HIS A 18 4.82 -29.17 31.83
N SER A 19 5.79 -29.04 30.94
CA SER A 19 5.71 -28.08 29.87
C SER A 19 4.43 -28.40 29.09
N GLN A 20 3.36 -27.69 29.40
CA GLN A 20 2.14 -27.77 28.58
C GLN A 20 2.53 -27.38 27.17
N LYS A 21 2.54 -28.39 26.26
CA LYS A 21 2.75 -28.13 24.83
C LYS A 21 1.73 -27.08 24.40
N THR A 22 2.21 -25.92 23.99
CA THR A 22 1.34 -24.81 23.61
C THR A 22 0.40 -25.28 22.50
N ASP A 23 -0.91 -25.19 22.75
CA ASP A 23 -1.91 -25.47 21.71
C ASP A 23 -2.01 -24.26 20.77
N HIS A 24 -1.27 -24.30 19.68
CA HIS A 24 -1.24 -23.23 18.68
C HIS A 24 -2.61 -22.97 18.03
N THR A 25 -3.43 -24.02 17.87
CA THR A 25 -4.79 -23.91 17.34
C THR A 25 -5.64 -23.03 18.23
N LYS A 26 -5.58 -23.27 19.55
CA LYS A 26 -6.31 -22.46 20.54
C LYS A 26 -5.82 -21.02 20.59
N GLN A 27 -4.50 -20.77 20.42
CA GLN A 27 -3.98 -19.42 20.39
C GLN A 27 -4.51 -18.64 19.18
N ILE A 28 -4.57 -19.28 18.01
CA ILE A 28 -5.14 -18.68 16.81
C ILE A 28 -6.64 -18.43 16.95
N GLU A 29 -7.38 -19.35 17.56
CA GLU A 29 -8.80 -19.13 17.90
C GLU A 29 -8.99 -17.89 18.77
N ILE A 30 -8.16 -17.70 19.79
CA ILE A 30 -8.18 -16.52 20.66
C ILE A 30 -7.88 -15.25 19.85
N ILE A 31 -6.91 -15.26 18.93
CA ILE A 31 -6.58 -14.13 18.06
C ILE A 31 -7.82 -13.71 17.24
N TYR A 32 -8.45 -14.66 16.54
CA TYR A 32 -9.64 -14.38 15.75
C TYR A 32 -10.81 -13.89 16.61
N ASN A 33 -11.05 -14.52 17.75
CA ASN A 33 -12.10 -14.09 18.68
C ASN A 33 -11.86 -12.65 19.15
N LEU A 34 -10.66 -12.31 19.61
CA LEU A 34 -10.32 -10.97 20.08
C LEU A 34 -10.44 -9.93 18.97
N SER A 35 -9.93 -10.23 17.77
CA SER A 35 -10.01 -9.31 16.63
C SER A 35 -11.46 -9.01 16.26
N LEU A 36 -12.29 -10.05 16.11
CA LEU A 36 -13.67 -9.90 15.66
C LEU A 36 -14.63 -9.34 16.70
N THR A 37 -14.35 -9.49 18.01
CA THR A 37 -15.26 -9.06 19.08
C THR A 37 -14.80 -7.83 19.84
N LYS A 38 -13.49 -7.54 19.82
CA LYS A 38 -12.84 -6.46 20.57
C LYS A 38 -11.78 -5.75 19.74
N GLY A 39 -11.83 -5.88 18.42
CA GLY A 39 -10.93 -5.22 17.48
C GLY A 39 -11.02 -3.70 17.58
N LYS A 40 -9.92 -3.02 17.31
CA LYS A 40 -9.82 -1.55 17.30
C LYS A 40 -9.49 -1.00 15.90
N ALA A 41 -9.11 -1.87 14.98
CA ALA A 41 -8.69 -1.49 13.63
C ALA A 41 -9.73 -0.62 12.92
N TYR A 42 -11.01 -0.97 13.00
CA TYR A 42 -12.08 -0.20 12.35
C TYR A 42 -12.24 1.22 12.93
N ASN A 43 -12.12 1.37 14.25
CA ASN A 43 -12.21 2.70 14.91
C ASN A 43 -10.96 3.56 14.61
N TRP A 44 -9.79 2.94 14.48
CA TRP A 44 -8.58 3.62 14.07
C TRP A 44 -8.67 4.10 12.62
N LEU A 45 -9.24 3.25 11.74
CA LEU A 45 -9.44 3.61 10.35
C LEU A 45 -10.45 4.75 10.19
N ASP A 46 -11.54 4.73 10.98
CA ASP A 46 -12.50 5.85 11.04
C ASP A 46 -11.80 7.18 11.36
N HIS A 47 -10.92 7.18 12.38
CA HIS A 47 -10.17 8.39 12.70
C HIS A 47 -9.21 8.80 11.58
N LEU A 48 -8.44 7.84 11.05
CA LEU A 48 -7.45 8.11 10.01
C LEU A 48 -8.10 8.63 8.71
N SER A 49 -9.25 8.07 8.33
CA SER A 49 -10.00 8.45 7.14
C SER A 49 -10.83 9.73 7.36
N ASN A 50 -11.68 9.78 8.39
CA ASN A 50 -12.68 10.84 8.54
C ASN A 50 -12.18 12.08 9.32
N GLN A 51 -11.12 11.95 10.14
CA GLN A 51 -10.57 13.09 10.90
C GLN A 51 -9.25 13.61 10.29
N ILE A 52 -8.49 12.77 9.60
CA ILE A 52 -7.25 13.16 8.91
C ILE A 52 -7.48 13.23 7.40
N GLY A 53 -8.02 12.17 6.79
CA GLY A 53 -8.33 12.10 5.37
C GLY A 53 -7.11 11.88 4.48
N GLY A 54 -7.21 12.31 3.22
CA GLY A 54 -6.15 12.23 2.23
C GLY A 54 -4.85 12.85 2.75
N ARG A 55 -3.76 12.08 2.72
CA ARG A 55 -2.54 12.37 3.50
C ARG A 55 -1.25 12.13 2.70
N LEU A 56 -1.22 12.64 1.46
CA LEU A 56 -0.04 12.53 0.60
C LEU A 56 1.20 13.06 1.32
N SER A 57 2.32 12.37 1.19
CA SER A 57 3.57 12.72 1.85
C SER A 57 3.97 14.19 1.60
N GLY A 58 4.48 14.87 2.64
CA GLY A 58 4.78 16.30 2.61
C GLY A 58 3.57 17.23 2.81
N SER A 59 2.35 16.69 3.03
CA SER A 59 1.16 17.46 3.40
C SER A 59 1.02 17.60 4.92
N LEU A 60 0.21 18.55 5.37
CA LEU A 60 -0.15 18.70 6.78
C LEU A 60 -0.89 17.45 7.32
N ASN A 61 -1.72 16.81 6.49
CA ASN A 61 -2.44 15.62 6.91
C ASN A 61 -1.49 14.42 7.10
N ALA A 62 -0.43 14.28 6.27
CA ALA A 62 0.59 13.27 6.49
C ALA A 62 1.30 13.47 7.84
N GLU A 63 1.63 14.72 8.21
CA GLU A 63 2.20 15.01 9.54
C GLU A 63 1.22 14.69 10.68
N ARG A 64 -0.07 15.02 10.53
CA ARG A 64 -1.11 14.64 11.49
C ARG A 64 -1.20 13.12 11.66
N ALA A 65 -1.10 12.36 10.56
CA ALA A 65 -1.09 10.90 10.59
C ALA A 65 0.13 10.34 11.34
N VAL A 66 1.32 10.93 11.15
CA VAL A 66 2.53 10.59 11.92
C VAL A 66 2.32 10.78 13.42
N PHE A 67 1.82 11.93 13.83
CA PHE A 67 1.57 12.21 15.26
C PHE A 67 0.49 11.30 15.83
N TRP A 68 -0.60 11.08 15.11
CA TRP A 68 -1.66 10.15 15.49
C TRP A 68 -1.15 8.72 15.65
N GLY A 69 -0.42 8.21 14.65
CA GLY A 69 0.13 6.86 14.67
C GLY A 69 1.08 6.65 15.85
N LYS A 70 1.96 7.64 16.12
CA LYS A 70 2.84 7.62 17.29
C LYS A 70 2.04 7.56 18.59
N GLN A 71 1.05 8.43 18.76
CA GLN A 71 0.22 8.49 19.97
C GLN A 71 -0.56 7.18 20.19
N GLU A 72 -1.16 6.61 19.13
CA GLU A 72 -1.89 5.36 19.26
C GLU A 72 -0.98 4.17 19.60
N LEU A 73 0.25 4.14 19.08
CA LEU A 73 1.23 3.12 19.46
C LEU A 73 1.73 3.31 20.90
N GLU A 74 1.92 4.54 21.36
CA GLU A 74 2.26 4.83 22.76
C GLU A 74 1.15 4.37 23.73
N ASN A 75 -0.13 4.50 23.35
CA ASN A 75 -1.28 4.03 24.13
C ASN A 75 -1.35 2.49 24.24
N LEU A 76 -0.55 1.72 23.48
CA LEU A 76 -0.49 0.26 23.57
C LEU A 76 0.47 -0.26 24.64
N ASP A 77 1.18 0.63 25.35
CA ASP A 77 2.19 0.25 26.36
C ASP A 77 3.24 -0.72 25.76
N LEU A 78 3.79 -0.33 24.60
CA LEU A 78 4.86 -1.05 23.91
C LEU A 78 6.21 -0.79 24.61
N ASP A 79 7.18 -1.69 24.40
CA ASP A 79 8.53 -1.53 24.98
C ASP A 79 9.28 -0.32 24.42
N ARG A 80 8.95 0.08 23.18
CA ARG A 80 9.51 1.25 22.52
C ARG A 80 8.59 1.78 21.44
N VAL A 81 8.45 3.12 21.37
CA VAL A 81 7.82 3.86 20.25
C VAL A 81 8.72 5.03 19.87
N TYR A 82 8.99 5.22 18.58
CA TYR A 82 9.85 6.31 18.11
C TYR A 82 9.55 6.70 16.67
N LEU A 83 10.00 7.88 16.29
CA LEU A 83 9.99 8.40 14.92
C LEU A 83 11.35 8.17 14.26
N GLU A 84 11.34 7.81 12.98
CA GLU A 84 12.53 7.72 12.16
C GLU A 84 12.44 8.73 11.02
N ASP A 85 13.41 9.66 10.96
CA ASP A 85 13.41 10.78 10.02
C ASP A 85 13.49 10.31 8.57
N VAL A 86 12.63 10.87 7.71
CA VAL A 86 12.56 10.63 6.26
C VAL A 86 12.39 11.95 5.53
N MET A 87 13.22 12.20 4.51
CA MET A 87 13.00 13.32 3.58
C MET A 87 12.07 12.87 2.46
N VAL A 88 10.97 13.57 2.23
CA VAL A 88 9.93 13.19 1.27
C VAL A 88 9.68 14.28 0.23
N PRO A 89 9.29 13.91 -1.01
CA PRO A 89 8.87 14.89 -2.01
C PRO A 89 7.58 15.58 -1.58
N LYS A 90 7.45 16.85 -1.94
CA LYS A 90 6.22 17.61 -1.73
C LYS A 90 5.62 18.02 -3.07
N TRP A 91 4.50 17.43 -3.40
CA TRP A 91 3.66 17.80 -4.52
C TRP A 91 2.28 18.17 -4.03
N VAL A 92 1.66 19.18 -4.62
CA VAL A 92 0.32 19.67 -4.26
C VAL A 92 -0.53 19.69 -5.52
N ARG A 93 -1.67 19.05 -5.48
CA ARG A 93 -2.64 18.98 -6.60
C ARG A 93 -3.15 20.35 -7.03
N GLY A 94 -3.30 21.27 -6.08
CA GLY A 94 -3.98 22.55 -6.31
C GLY A 94 -5.47 22.45 -6.03
N THR A 95 -6.20 23.45 -6.50
CA THR A 95 -7.64 23.63 -6.17
C THR A 95 -8.55 23.45 -7.37
N PHE A 96 -7.99 23.29 -8.57
CA PHE A 96 -8.76 23.29 -9.80
C PHE A 96 -8.28 22.22 -10.79
N GLU A 97 -9.21 21.35 -11.17
CA GLU A 97 -9.03 20.36 -12.23
C GLU A 97 -10.30 20.34 -13.11
N TYR A 98 -10.12 20.57 -14.39
CA TYR A 98 -11.22 20.60 -15.34
C TYR A 98 -10.77 20.14 -16.72
N ALA A 99 -11.59 19.33 -17.37
CA ALA A 99 -11.37 18.96 -18.76
C ALA A 99 -12.66 18.86 -19.55
N SER A 100 -12.54 19.11 -20.87
CA SER A 100 -13.66 18.92 -21.79
C SER A 100 -13.18 18.49 -23.18
N ILE A 101 -14.00 17.68 -23.86
CA ILE A 101 -13.89 17.31 -25.26
C ILE A 101 -14.59 18.41 -26.06
N ILE A 102 -13.91 19.04 -27.00
CA ILE A 102 -14.44 20.13 -27.84
C ILE A 102 -14.75 19.56 -29.21
N THR A 103 -16.01 19.61 -29.60
CA THR A 103 -16.54 19.08 -30.86
C THR A 103 -16.80 20.14 -31.92
N GLY A 104 -16.71 21.42 -31.55
CA GLY A 104 -16.91 22.54 -32.46
C GLY A 104 -17.05 23.87 -31.71
N PRO A 105 -17.27 24.98 -32.43
CA PRO A 105 -17.48 26.29 -31.80
C PRO A 105 -18.65 26.28 -30.82
N GLY A 106 -18.39 26.61 -29.55
CA GLY A 106 -19.40 26.62 -28.50
C GLY A 106 -19.95 25.23 -28.08
N ARG A 107 -19.35 24.16 -28.55
CA ARG A 107 -19.79 22.78 -28.24
C ARG A 107 -18.67 22.00 -27.52
N SER A 108 -18.91 21.67 -26.27
CA SER A 108 -18.00 20.84 -25.47
C SER A 108 -18.75 19.92 -24.53
N THR A 109 -18.13 18.80 -24.18
CA THR A 109 -18.61 17.85 -23.19
C THR A 109 -17.59 17.71 -22.08
N ASN A 110 -17.98 17.98 -20.84
CA ASN A 110 -17.09 17.83 -19.69
C ASN A 110 -16.82 16.35 -19.42
N VAL A 111 -15.60 16.05 -19.01
CA VAL A 111 -15.18 14.71 -18.60
C VAL A 111 -14.44 14.76 -17.25
N PRO A 112 -14.69 13.83 -16.33
CA PRO A 112 -13.98 13.78 -15.07
C PRO A 112 -12.50 13.47 -15.29
N VAL A 113 -11.63 14.30 -14.70
CA VAL A 113 -10.17 14.13 -14.71
C VAL A 113 -9.59 14.42 -13.34
N CYS A 114 -8.37 13.91 -13.09
CA CYS A 114 -7.53 14.33 -11.99
C CYS A 114 -6.07 14.42 -12.46
N SER A 115 -5.29 15.35 -11.89
CA SER A 115 -3.86 15.46 -12.15
C SER A 115 -3.13 14.19 -11.72
N LEU A 116 -2.17 13.72 -12.51
CA LEU A 116 -1.25 12.67 -12.09
C LEU A 116 -0.21 13.22 -11.10
N GLY A 117 0.15 12.41 -10.11
CA GLY A 117 1.14 12.77 -9.12
C GLY A 117 2.48 13.13 -9.72
N GLY A 118 3.04 14.29 -9.34
CA GLY A 118 4.27 14.84 -9.91
C GLY A 118 4.08 15.67 -11.17
N SER A 119 2.85 15.77 -11.71
CA SER A 119 2.52 16.62 -12.86
C SER A 119 2.79 18.11 -12.59
N ILE A 120 2.74 18.91 -13.66
CA ILE A 120 2.85 20.37 -13.61
C ILE A 120 1.53 21.05 -13.99
N SER A 121 1.38 22.33 -13.63
CA SER A 121 0.25 23.16 -14.02
C SER A 121 0.15 23.33 -15.53
N THR A 122 -1.07 23.53 -16.01
CA THR A 122 -1.32 24.14 -17.31
C THR A 122 -1.07 25.66 -17.24
N PRO A 123 -0.97 26.38 -18.40
CA PRO A 123 -1.12 27.84 -18.41
C PRO A 123 -2.41 28.29 -17.71
N ALA A 124 -2.43 29.51 -17.20
CA ALA A 124 -3.60 30.05 -16.46
C ALA A 124 -4.91 30.02 -17.29
N SER A 125 -4.81 30.16 -18.62
CA SER A 125 -5.93 30.02 -19.57
C SER A 125 -6.36 28.58 -19.81
N GLY A 126 -5.68 27.59 -19.25
CA GLY A 126 -5.78 26.19 -19.63
C GLY A 126 -5.01 25.89 -20.91
N LEU A 127 -5.07 24.63 -21.31
CA LEU A 127 -4.40 24.11 -22.51
C LEU A 127 -5.45 23.50 -23.45
N ARG A 128 -5.47 23.95 -24.71
CA ARG A 128 -6.36 23.45 -25.75
C ARG A 128 -5.54 22.98 -26.93
N ALA A 129 -5.66 21.69 -27.29
CA ALA A 129 -4.99 21.15 -28.47
C ALA A 129 -5.79 19.98 -29.06
N GLN A 130 -5.47 19.59 -30.28
CA GLN A 130 -5.97 18.37 -30.90
C GLN A 130 -5.51 17.16 -30.09
N VAL A 131 -6.33 16.11 -29.99
CA VAL A 131 -6.02 14.89 -29.23
C VAL A 131 -5.86 13.69 -30.16
N ILE A 132 -4.82 12.88 -29.88
CA ILE A 132 -4.54 11.63 -30.59
C ILE A 132 -4.61 10.48 -29.58
N GLU A 133 -5.43 9.47 -29.87
CA GLU A 133 -5.53 8.24 -29.11
C GLU A 133 -4.44 7.25 -29.53
N ILE A 134 -3.79 6.63 -28.53
CA ILE A 134 -2.82 5.53 -28.71
C ILE A 134 -3.03 4.45 -27.63
N ARG A 135 -2.58 3.22 -27.92
CA ARG A 135 -2.72 2.06 -27.02
C ARG A 135 -1.41 1.65 -26.33
N ASN A 136 -0.27 2.00 -26.92
CA ASN A 136 1.04 1.59 -26.44
C ASN A 136 2.12 2.60 -26.88
N PHE A 137 3.36 2.36 -26.45
CA PHE A 137 4.48 3.25 -26.79
C PHE A 137 4.99 3.04 -28.20
N GLU A 138 4.82 1.86 -28.77
CA GLU A 138 5.17 1.54 -30.14
C GLU A 138 4.35 2.37 -31.14
N GLU A 139 3.03 2.54 -30.85
CA GLU A 139 2.18 3.45 -31.63
C GLU A 139 2.65 4.91 -31.51
N LEU A 140 3.01 5.37 -30.28
CA LEU A 140 3.55 6.71 -30.08
C LEU A 140 4.83 6.94 -30.90
N GLU A 141 5.75 5.99 -30.85
CA GLU A 141 7.02 6.06 -31.58
C GLU A 141 6.80 6.04 -33.10
N SER A 142 5.83 5.27 -33.60
CA SER A 142 5.45 5.20 -35.01
C SER A 142 4.88 6.51 -35.54
N LEU A 143 4.15 7.27 -34.72
CA LEU A 143 3.62 8.59 -35.09
C LEU A 143 4.76 9.61 -35.34
N GLY A 144 5.82 9.53 -34.55
CA GLY A 144 6.95 10.45 -34.62
C GLY A 144 6.61 11.88 -34.22
N GLU A 145 7.63 12.75 -34.17
CA GLU A 145 7.48 14.15 -33.75
C GLU A 145 6.49 14.91 -34.64
N GLU A 146 6.51 14.69 -35.95
CA GLU A 146 5.66 15.37 -36.91
C GLU A 146 4.16 15.28 -36.58
N ASN A 147 3.69 14.09 -36.13
CA ASN A 147 2.28 13.86 -35.81
C ASN A 147 1.94 14.14 -34.37
N VAL A 148 2.91 14.13 -33.44
CA VAL A 148 2.73 14.28 -32.00
C VAL A 148 2.84 15.71 -31.52
N LYS A 149 3.69 16.50 -32.18
CA LYS A 149 3.97 17.89 -31.80
C LYS A 149 2.71 18.74 -31.70
N ASP A 150 2.64 19.54 -30.63
CA ASP A 150 1.54 20.47 -30.33
C ASP A 150 0.18 19.79 -30.11
N LYS A 151 0.14 18.50 -29.80
CA LYS A 151 -1.10 17.73 -29.55
C LYS A 151 -1.14 17.13 -28.15
N PHE A 152 -2.34 16.81 -27.68
CA PHE A 152 -2.54 15.90 -26.55
C PHE A 152 -2.36 14.45 -26.99
N ILE A 153 -1.66 13.65 -26.19
CA ILE A 153 -1.62 12.21 -26.33
C ILE A 153 -2.54 11.56 -25.32
N PHE A 154 -3.53 10.82 -25.82
CA PHE A 154 -4.46 10.05 -25.01
C PHE A 154 -4.03 8.56 -24.98
N TYR A 155 -3.45 8.13 -23.87
CA TYR A 155 -3.13 6.73 -23.61
C TYR A 155 -4.38 5.98 -23.18
N ASN A 156 -4.94 5.14 -24.05
CA ASN A 156 -6.21 4.43 -23.83
C ASN A 156 -6.03 2.91 -23.77
N ARG A 157 -5.01 2.41 -23.12
CA ARG A 157 -4.88 0.97 -22.85
C ARG A 157 -5.65 0.60 -21.59
N ALA A 158 -6.72 -0.19 -21.74
CA ALA A 158 -7.49 -0.73 -20.62
C ALA A 158 -6.72 -1.86 -19.92
N MET A 159 -6.99 -2.05 -18.63
CA MET A 159 -6.55 -3.25 -17.91
C MET A 159 -7.14 -4.51 -18.57
N PRO A 160 -6.34 -5.58 -18.80
CA PRO A 160 -6.82 -6.82 -19.39
C PRO A 160 -7.90 -7.49 -18.53
N ALA A 161 -9.18 -7.42 -18.95
CA ALA A 161 -10.32 -7.94 -18.20
C ALA A 161 -10.35 -9.48 -18.08
N GLY A 162 -9.61 -10.21 -18.91
CA GLY A 162 -9.52 -11.67 -18.86
C GLY A 162 -8.58 -12.22 -17.77
N LEU A 163 -7.86 -11.37 -17.04
CA LEU A 163 -6.94 -11.78 -15.98
C LEU A 163 -7.67 -11.82 -14.64
N ILE A 164 -7.67 -12.99 -14.00
CA ILE A 164 -8.24 -13.17 -12.65
C ILE A 164 -7.41 -12.39 -11.60
N ASN A 165 -6.09 -12.35 -11.77
CA ASN A 165 -5.21 -11.56 -10.91
C ASN A 165 -5.25 -10.09 -11.38
N THR A 166 -5.97 -9.25 -10.63
CA THR A 166 -6.14 -7.83 -10.96
C THR A 166 -4.85 -7.03 -10.85
N PHE A 167 -3.91 -7.39 -9.96
CA PHE A 167 -2.58 -6.78 -9.89
C PHE A 167 -1.72 -7.11 -11.11
N GLU A 168 -1.87 -8.31 -11.70
CA GLU A 168 -1.23 -8.60 -12.99
C GLU A 168 -1.82 -7.76 -14.12
N ALA A 169 -3.14 -7.57 -14.15
CA ALA A 169 -3.79 -6.69 -15.11
C ALA A 169 -3.30 -5.24 -15.00
N TYR A 170 -3.16 -4.74 -13.77
CA TYR A 170 -2.60 -3.42 -13.48
C TYR A 170 -1.14 -3.30 -13.94
N SER A 171 -0.29 -4.27 -13.62
CA SER A 171 1.14 -4.23 -13.98
C SER A 171 1.37 -4.16 -15.49
N LYS A 172 0.45 -4.69 -16.31
CA LYS A 172 0.51 -4.61 -17.78
C LYS A 172 0.12 -3.25 -18.35
N THR A 173 -0.44 -2.35 -17.53
CA THR A 173 -0.95 -1.05 -17.98
C THR A 173 -0.30 0.16 -17.33
N VAL A 174 0.23 0.02 -16.13
CA VAL A 174 0.72 1.13 -15.29
C VAL A 174 1.82 1.98 -15.94
N ASN A 175 2.58 1.44 -16.88
CA ASN A 175 3.64 2.17 -17.56
C ASN A 175 3.11 3.36 -18.40
N GLN A 176 1.86 3.31 -18.92
CA GLN A 176 1.26 4.45 -19.63
C GLN A 176 1.08 5.67 -18.71
N ARG A 177 0.79 5.44 -17.40
CA ARG A 177 0.75 6.49 -16.38
C ARG A 177 2.14 6.93 -15.97
N SER A 178 2.99 6.00 -15.60
CA SER A 178 4.27 6.31 -14.97
C SER A 178 5.32 6.90 -15.94
N GLN A 179 5.24 6.62 -17.25
CA GLN A 179 6.24 7.00 -18.27
C GLN A 179 5.65 7.78 -19.44
N GLY A 180 4.33 7.80 -19.59
CA GLY A 180 3.66 8.35 -20.76
C GLY A 180 3.96 9.83 -21.00
N ALA A 181 3.98 10.65 -19.95
CA ALA A 181 4.27 12.08 -20.06
C ALA A 181 5.71 12.35 -20.53
N GLU A 182 6.69 11.60 -20.02
CA GLU A 182 8.08 11.72 -20.48
C GLU A 182 8.21 11.39 -21.97
N LYS A 183 7.66 10.25 -22.39
CA LYS A 183 7.77 9.78 -23.79
C LYS A 183 7.07 10.72 -24.75
N ALA A 184 5.86 11.17 -24.44
CA ALA A 184 5.11 12.10 -25.28
C ALA A 184 5.79 13.49 -25.37
N ALA A 185 6.32 14.00 -24.26
CA ALA A 185 7.03 15.28 -24.23
C ALA A 185 8.30 15.28 -25.12
N ARG A 186 9.01 14.16 -25.21
CA ARG A 186 10.19 14.02 -26.09
C ARG A 186 9.84 14.16 -27.57
N LEU A 187 8.60 13.90 -27.95
CA LEU A 187 8.07 14.07 -29.33
C LEU A 187 7.25 15.38 -29.47
N GLY A 188 7.37 16.32 -28.52
CA GLY A 188 6.77 17.63 -28.62
C GLY A 188 5.27 17.69 -28.30
N ALA A 189 4.68 16.68 -27.67
CA ALA A 189 3.30 16.75 -27.16
C ALA A 189 3.15 17.90 -26.16
N VAL A 190 1.95 18.48 -26.06
CA VAL A 190 1.66 19.58 -25.12
C VAL A 190 1.01 19.13 -23.81
N GLY A 191 0.48 17.91 -23.76
CA GLY A 191 -0.13 17.31 -22.60
C GLY A 191 -0.46 15.85 -22.80
N VAL A 192 -0.73 15.15 -21.70
CA VAL A 192 -1.06 13.72 -21.69
C VAL A 192 -2.34 13.48 -20.92
N ILE A 193 -3.20 12.65 -21.48
CA ILE A 193 -4.39 12.09 -20.84
C ILE A 193 -4.22 10.58 -20.75
N VAL A 194 -4.42 10.03 -19.56
CA VAL A 194 -4.26 8.59 -19.32
C VAL A 194 -5.59 8.00 -18.85
N ARG A 195 -6.07 6.97 -19.53
CA ARG A 195 -7.20 6.17 -19.05
C ARG A 195 -6.92 5.66 -17.64
N SER A 196 -7.85 5.86 -16.72
CA SER A 196 -7.78 5.31 -15.37
C SER A 196 -7.64 3.80 -15.37
N MET A 197 -6.81 3.29 -14.47
CA MET A 197 -6.51 1.86 -14.36
C MET A 197 -7.51 1.21 -13.40
N ASN A 198 -8.68 0.93 -13.94
CA ASN A 198 -9.82 0.31 -13.28
C ASN A 198 -10.46 -0.69 -14.25
N LEU A 199 -11.02 -1.77 -13.74
CA LEU A 199 -11.82 -2.75 -14.52
C LEU A 199 -13.29 -2.37 -14.55
N ARG A 200 -13.77 -1.55 -13.61
CA ARG A 200 -15.10 -0.98 -13.57
C ARG A 200 -15.20 0.23 -14.50
N LEU A 201 -16.37 0.42 -15.09
CA LEU A 201 -16.72 1.66 -15.82
C LEU A 201 -17.43 2.62 -14.87
N ASP A 202 -16.77 3.73 -14.55
CA ASP A 202 -17.28 4.77 -13.66
C ASP A 202 -16.71 6.15 -13.99
N ASP A 203 -17.09 7.14 -13.19
CA ASP A 203 -16.66 8.54 -13.35
C ASP A 203 -15.60 8.97 -12.33
N TYR A 204 -14.96 8.01 -11.65
CA TYR A 204 -13.83 8.29 -10.75
C TYR A 204 -12.50 8.19 -11.52
N PRO A 205 -11.80 9.31 -11.78
CA PRO A 205 -10.45 9.25 -12.33
C PRO A 205 -9.47 8.78 -11.26
N HIS A 206 -8.51 7.92 -11.66
CA HIS A 206 -7.50 7.33 -10.78
C HIS A 206 -6.17 8.04 -10.98
N THR A 207 -5.69 8.73 -9.96
CA THR A 207 -4.38 9.38 -9.94
C THR A 207 -3.24 8.34 -9.84
N GLY A 208 -2.10 8.76 -9.42
CA GLY A 208 -0.92 7.95 -9.11
C GLY A 208 0.34 8.58 -9.67
N ASN A 209 1.47 8.11 -9.18
CA ASN A 209 2.75 8.71 -9.50
C ASN A 209 3.13 8.57 -10.98
N MET A 210 3.63 9.67 -11.56
CA MET A 210 4.28 9.69 -12.85
C MET A 210 5.66 10.33 -12.77
N ARG A 211 6.51 10.09 -13.75
CA ARG A 211 7.90 10.56 -13.74
C ARG A 211 8.21 11.23 -15.06
N TYR A 212 9.00 12.31 -14.99
CA TYR A 212 9.59 12.96 -16.17
C TYR A 212 11.00 12.45 -16.49
N GLY A 213 11.53 11.49 -15.72
CA GLY A 213 12.88 10.98 -15.90
C GLY A 213 13.92 12.12 -15.90
N ASN A 214 14.78 12.15 -16.90
CA ASN A 214 15.81 13.19 -17.08
C ASN A 214 15.33 14.37 -17.94
N LEU A 215 14.01 14.55 -18.11
CA LEU A 215 13.47 15.62 -18.94
C LEU A 215 13.74 16.99 -18.31
N PRO A 216 14.34 17.94 -19.06
CA PRO A 216 14.50 19.32 -18.55
C PRO A 216 13.14 19.94 -18.18
N ASN A 217 13.10 20.78 -17.13
CA ASN A 217 11.86 21.38 -16.66
C ASN A 217 11.05 22.07 -17.75
N LYS A 218 11.73 22.75 -18.69
CA LYS A 218 11.09 23.47 -19.82
C LYS A 218 10.39 22.55 -20.83
N MET A 219 10.67 21.24 -20.80
CA MET A 219 10.06 20.25 -21.68
C MET A 219 8.96 19.43 -20.96
N ARG A 220 8.77 19.63 -19.66
CA ARG A 220 7.72 18.93 -18.93
C ARG A 220 6.36 19.43 -19.37
N ILE A 221 5.41 18.53 -19.48
CA ILE A 221 4.04 18.78 -19.96
C ILE A 221 3.02 18.34 -18.90
N PRO A 222 1.84 18.97 -18.81
CA PRO A 222 0.76 18.54 -17.93
C PRO A 222 0.30 17.12 -18.25
N ALA A 223 -0.03 16.36 -17.21
CA ALA A 223 -0.53 15.01 -17.33
C ALA A 223 -1.70 14.79 -16.34
N ALA A 224 -2.79 14.24 -16.85
CA ALA A 224 -3.99 13.94 -16.08
C ALA A 224 -4.52 12.53 -16.39
N ALA A 225 -5.17 11.90 -15.40
CA ALA A 225 -6.00 10.73 -15.64
C ALA A 225 -7.43 11.18 -16.01
N ILE A 226 -8.06 10.43 -16.91
CA ILE A 226 -9.49 10.55 -17.25
C ILE A 226 -10.22 9.32 -16.72
N SER A 227 -11.46 9.49 -16.23
CA SER A 227 -12.30 8.37 -15.79
C SER A 227 -12.48 7.31 -16.88
N THR A 228 -12.84 6.09 -16.51
CA THR A 228 -13.06 5.01 -17.49
C THR A 228 -14.24 5.30 -18.42
N ASN A 229 -15.33 5.92 -17.92
CA ASN A 229 -16.45 6.41 -18.75
C ASN A 229 -16.00 7.55 -19.67
N GLY A 230 -15.25 8.53 -19.16
CA GLY A 230 -14.70 9.64 -19.96
C GLY A 230 -13.76 9.15 -21.06
N ALA A 231 -12.92 8.16 -20.77
CA ALA A 231 -12.04 7.53 -21.74
C ALA A 231 -12.80 6.80 -22.84
N GLN A 232 -13.86 6.07 -22.48
CA GLN A 232 -14.75 5.40 -23.44
C GLN A 232 -15.45 6.42 -24.34
N LEU A 233 -15.95 7.50 -23.76
CA LEU A 233 -16.61 8.59 -24.49
C LEU A 233 -15.63 9.25 -25.48
N LEU A 234 -14.44 9.65 -25.02
CA LEU A 234 -13.42 10.29 -25.88
C LEU A 234 -13.01 9.37 -27.04
N SER A 235 -12.76 8.09 -26.77
CA SER A 235 -12.40 7.12 -27.79
C SER A 235 -13.52 6.94 -28.84
N SER A 236 -14.78 6.83 -28.38
CA SER A 236 -15.94 6.73 -29.27
C SER A 236 -16.10 7.98 -30.15
N MET A 237 -15.90 9.15 -29.59
CA MET A 237 -15.98 10.40 -30.37
C MET A 237 -14.84 10.54 -31.37
N LEU A 238 -13.61 10.12 -30.99
CA LEU A 238 -12.45 10.11 -31.90
C LEU A 238 -12.64 9.14 -33.08
N SER A 239 -13.32 8.02 -32.88
CA SER A 239 -13.63 7.09 -33.96
C SER A 239 -14.57 7.66 -35.01
N LEU A 240 -15.37 8.68 -34.65
CA LEU A 240 -16.29 9.38 -35.56
C LEU A 240 -15.67 10.65 -36.16
N ASN A 241 -14.75 11.28 -35.46
CA ASN A 241 -14.09 12.51 -35.89
C ASN A 241 -12.69 12.60 -35.30
N ASN A 242 -11.65 12.48 -36.13
CA ASN A 242 -10.26 12.53 -35.71
C ASN A 242 -9.76 13.96 -35.37
N ASP A 243 -10.55 15.02 -35.68
CA ASP A 243 -10.16 16.43 -35.49
C ASP A 243 -10.72 17.02 -34.19
N LEU A 244 -10.88 16.19 -33.16
CA LEU A 244 -11.33 16.67 -31.85
C LEU A 244 -10.23 17.40 -31.10
N TYR A 245 -10.63 18.44 -30.39
CA TYR A 245 -9.76 19.15 -29.43
C TYR A 245 -10.11 18.73 -28.01
N PHE A 246 -9.08 18.67 -27.20
CA PHE A 246 -9.22 18.50 -25.76
C PHE A 246 -8.80 19.77 -25.04
N TYR A 247 -9.52 20.13 -23.99
CA TYR A 247 -9.16 21.21 -23.10
C TYR A 247 -8.88 20.64 -21.72
N LEU A 248 -7.74 21.05 -21.13
CA LEU A 248 -7.32 20.69 -19.78
C LEU A 248 -6.90 21.93 -19.03
N LYS A 249 -7.35 22.06 -17.78
CA LYS A 249 -6.87 23.06 -16.84
C LYS A 249 -6.62 22.41 -15.49
N GLN A 250 -5.40 22.56 -14.95
CA GLN A 250 -4.96 22.09 -13.62
C GLN A 250 -3.90 23.04 -13.07
N ASP A 251 -3.78 23.10 -11.72
CA ASP A 251 -2.90 24.05 -11.03
C ASP A 251 -1.93 23.40 -10.03
N CYS A 252 -1.60 22.11 -10.24
CA CYS A 252 -0.69 21.35 -9.38
C CYS A 252 0.76 21.90 -9.39
N LYS A 253 1.47 21.71 -8.27
CA LYS A 253 2.82 22.26 -8.07
C LYS A 253 3.76 21.28 -7.38
N ASN A 254 5.01 21.26 -7.84
CA ASN A 254 6.12 20.57 -7.19
C ASN A 254 6.89 21.56 -6.31
N PHE A 255 7.28 21.15 -5.11
CA PHE A 255 8.06 21.90 -4.14
C PHE A 255 9.36 21.14 -3.82
N PRO A 256 10.34 21.77 -3.15
CA PRO A 256 11.48 21.06 -2.57
C PRO A 256 11.03 19.98 -1.59
N ASP A 257 11.87 18.96 -1.42
CA ASP A 257 11.66 17.91 -0.43
C ASP A 257 11.54 18.51 0.99
N VAL A 258 10.71 17.87 1.82
CA VAL A 258 10.45 18.29 3.20
C VAL A 258 10.70 17.12 4.17
N PRO A 259 10.99 17.39 5.46
CA PRO A 259 11.11 16.34 6.46
C PRO A 259 9.74 15.73 6.79
N SER A 260 9.74 14.44 7.09
CA SER A 260 8.63 13.66 7.64
C SER A 260 9.20 12.47 8.41
N ASN A 261 8.40 11.47 8.80
CA ASN A 261 8.85 10.35 9.62
C ASN A 261 8.13 9.04 9.29
N ASN A 262 8.86 7.92 9.38
CA ASN A 262 8.26 6.62 9.69
C ASN A 262 7.87 6.59 11.18
N VAL A 263 6.79 5.87 11.52
CA VAL A 263 6.40 5.64 12.92
C VAL A 263 6.68 4.19 13.28
N ILE A 264 7.42 3.94 14.37
CA ILE A 264 7.89 2.61 14.72
C ILE A 264 7.51 2.27 16.16
N GLY A 265 6.93 1.08 16.38
CA GLY A 265 6.60 0.54 17.67
C GLY A 265 7.12 -0.89 17.85
N GLU A 266 7.53 -1.30 19.06
CA GLU A 266 8.16 -2.60 19.31
C GLU A 266 7.64 -3.28 20.56
N ILE A 267 7.46 -4.62 20.47
CA ILE A 267 7.42 -5.54 21.61
C ILE A 267 8.74 -6.32 21.58
N LYS A 268 9.55 -6.17 22.61
CA LYS A 268 10.88 -6.80 22.69
C LYS A 268 10.78 -8.31 22.88
N GLY A 269 11.62 -9.04 22.16
CA GLY A 269 11.72 -10.49 22.28
C GLY A 269 12.35 -10.96 23.59
N SER A 270 11.86 -12.05 24.13
CA SER A 270 12.31 -12.62 25.41
C SER A 270 13.45 -13.63 25.26
N GLU A 271 13.56 -14.32 24.11
CA GLU A 271 14.56 -15.35 23.87
C GLU A 271 15.59 -14.91 22.80
N PHE A 272 15.11 -14.30 21.73
CA PHE A 272 15.91 -13.82 20.58
C PHE A 272 15.66 -12.36 20.27
N PRO A 273 15.97 -11.43 21.19
CA PRO A 273 15.62 -9.99 21.06
C PRO A 273 16.28 -9.30 19.86
N ASN A 274 17.36 -9.88 19.32
CA ASN A 274 18.07 -9.35 18.14
C ASN A 274 17.49 -9.85 16.80
N GLU A 275 16.59 -10.86 16.82
CA GLU A 275 15.84 -11.30 15.65
C GLU A 275 14.55 -10.46 15.56
N ILE A 276 14.37 -9.78 14.43
CA ILE A 276 13.27 -8.84 14.25
C ILE A 276 12.28 -9.40 13.24
N ILE A 277 11.01 -9.39 13.64
CA ILE A 277 9.84 -9.65 12.82
C ILE A 277 9.14 -8.31 12.59
N VAL A 278 9.07 -7.85 11.34
CA VAL A 278 8.41 -6.60 10.97
C VAL A 278 6.99 -6.87 10.46
N VAL A 279 6.07 -6.00 10.81
CA VAL A 279 4.75 -5.87 10.20
C VAL A 279 4.49 -4.40 9.89
N GLY A 280 3.93 -4.08 8.72
CA GLY A 280 3.73 -2.68 8.33
C GLY A 280 2.80 -2.50 7.13
N GLY A 281 2.65 -1.25 6.76
CA GLY A 281 1.99 -0.70 5.60
C GLY A 281 2.40 0.76 5.45
N HIS A 282 1.92 1.46 4.41
CA HIS A 282 2.29 2.86 4.24
C HIS A 282 1.26 3.83 4.83
N LEU A 283 1.78 4.86 5.51
CA LEU A 283 0.99 5.82 6.26
C LEU A 283 0.42 6.94 5.38
N ASP A 284 1.12 7.29 4.31
CA ASP A 284 0.61 8.25 3.33
C ASP A 284 -0.48 7.63 2.44
N SER A 285 -1.20 8.45 1.73
CA SER A 285 -2.20 8.07 0.72
C SER A 285 -2.30 9.16 -0.33
N TRP A 286 -2.92 8.86 -1.48
CA TRP A 286 -3.33 9.94 -2.38
C TRP A 286 -4.37 10.86 -1.72
N ASP A 287 -4.47 12.06 -2.25
CA ASP A 287 -5.21 13.21 -1.71
C ASP A 287 -6.63 13.37 -2.26
N LEU A 288 -7.07 12.46 -3.15
CA LEU A 288 -8.41 12.51 -3.77
C LEU A 288 -9.49 11.92 -2.87
N GLY A 289 -9.19 10.85 -2.17
CA GLY A 289 -10.05 10.15 -1.21
C GLY A 289 -9.47 10.19 0.20
N ASP A 290 -10.00 9.34 1.07
CA ASP A 290 -9.55 9.21 2.45
C ASP A 290 -8.34 8.25 2.59
N GLY A 291 -8.00 7.51 1.53
CA GLY A 291 -6.98 6.47 1.56
C GLY A 291 -7.35 5.37 2.56
N ALA A 292 -8.59 4.89 2.50
CA ALA A 292 -9.11 3.90 3.44
C ALA A 292 -8.65 2.49 3.10
N HIS A 293 -8.72 2.09 1.82
CA HIS A 293 -8.13 0.85 1.35
C HIS A 293 -6.63 0.98 1.11
N ASP A 294 -6.16 2.12 0.59
CA ASP A 294 -4.80 2.39 0.12
C ASP A 294 -4.15 3.54 0.92
N ASP A 295 -3.41 3.32 2.03
CA ASP A 295 -3.25 2.05 2.73
C ASP A 295 -3.68 2.16 4.21
N GLY A 296 -4.74 2.92 4.50
CA GLY A 296 -5.30 3.00 5.86
C GLY A 296 -5.62 1.62 6.45
N ALA A 297 -6.12 0.70 5.61
CA ALA A 297 -6.43 -0.67 6.02
C ALA A 297 -5.18 -1.43 6.50
N GLY A 298 -4.08 -1.38 5.74
CA GLY A 298 -2.84 -2.05 6.11
C GLY A 298 -2.19 -1.45 7.35
N ILE A 299 -2.24 -0.12 7.50
CA ILE A 299 -1.77 0.59 8.70
C ILE A 299 -2.49 0.07 9.95
N VAL A 300 -3.82 0.12 9.96
CA VAL A 300 -4.56 -0.25 11.18
C VAL A 300 -4.53 -1.75 11.46
N GLN A 301 -4.44 -2.60 10.42
CA GLN A 301 -4.22 -4.03 10.57
C GLN A 301 -2.85 -4.32 11.20
N SER A 302 -1.81 -3.61 10.77
CA SER A 302 -0.45 -3.77 11.30
C SER A 302 -0.34 -3.31 12.76
N MET A 303 -0.97 -2.19 13.13
CA MET A 303 -1.07 -1.73 14.52
C MET A 303 -1.86 -2.74 15.39
N GLU A 304 -2.93 -3.31 14.84
CA GLU A 304 -3.78 -4.29 15.53
C GLU A 304 -3.01 -5.57 15.87
N VAL A 305 -2.01 -5.98 15.06
CA VAL A 305 -1.15 -7.12 15.39
C VAL A 305 -0.50 -6.95 16.75
N LEU A 306 0.12 -5.81 17.03
CA LEU A 306 0.77 -5.57 18.32
C LEU A 306 -0.24 -5.46 19.45
N ARG A 307 -1.38 -4.80 19.19
CA ARG A 307 -2.45 -4.68 20.18
C ARG A 307 -3.03 -6.04 20.59
N LEU A 308 -3.31 -6.92 19.63
CA LEU A 308 -3.82 -8.27 19.91
C LEU A 308 -2.82 -9.08 20.73
N LEU A 309 -1.54 -9.06 20.39
CA LEU A 309 -0.49 -9.74 21.14
C LEU A 309 -0.40 -9.20 22.60
N LYS A 310 -0.45 -7.88 22.79
CA LYS A 310 -0.50 -7.29 24.14
C LYS A 310 -1.76 -7.72 24.92
N LYS A 311 -2.94 -7.73 24.27
CA LYS A 311 -4.21 -8.15 24.91
C LYS A 311 -4.22 -9.63 25.33
N MET A 312 -3.47 -10.47 24.61
CA MET A 312 -3.26 -11.87 24.98
C MET A 312 -2.22 -12.07 26.09
N ASN A 313 -1.57 -11.01 26.56
CA ASN A 313 -0.38 -11.08 27.41
C ASN A 313 0.71 -11.97 26.79
N TYR A 314 0.79 -11.99 25.45
CA TYR A 314 1.76 -12.78 24.74
C TYR A 314 3.18 -12.22 24.92
N LYS A 315 4.11 -13.09 25.29
CA LYS A 315 5.54 -12.75 25.39
C LYS A 315 6.25 -13.31 24.16
N PRO A 316 6.56 -12.48 23.17
CA PRO A 316 7.20 -12.97 21.97
C PRO A 316 8.62 -13.44 22.25
N LYS A 317 9.07 -14.46 21.53
CA LYS A 317 10.45 -14.94 21.58
C LYS A 317 11.39 -13.96 20.89
N ARG A 318 10.93 -13.35 19.79
CA ARG A 318 11.62 -12.38 18.94
C ARG A 318 11.01 -11.01 19.06
N THR A 319 11.77 -9.99 18.73
CA THR A 319 11.24 -8.64 18.69
C THR A 319 10.23 -8.50 17.53
N ILE A 320 9.00 -8.11 17.86
CA ILE A 320 7.96 -7.83 16.89
C ILE A 320 7.84 -6.31 16.76
N ARG A 321 8.04 -5.80 15.55
CA ARG A 321 8.08 -4.38 15.24
C ARG A 321 7.00 -4.02 14.24
N VAL A 322 6.18 -3.01 14.54
CA VAL A 322 5.33 -2.35 13.55
C VAL A 322 6.07 -1.16 12.96
N VAL A 323 5.95 -0.99 11.64
CA VAL A 323 6.48 0.18 10.92
C VAL A 323 5.36 0.75 10.07
N LEU A 324 4.99 2.01 10.32
CA LEU A 324 4.11 2.79 9.48
C LEU A 324 5.01 3.60 8.56
N TYR A 325 5.15 3.15 7.33
CA TYR A 325 6.08 3.73 6.36
C TYR A 325 5.52 5.02 5.78
N MET A 326 6.37 6.00 5.54
CA MET A 326 6.00 7.27 4.91
C MET A 326 6.52 7.34 3.48
N ASN A 327 5.66 7.81 2.55
CA ASN A 327 6.04 8.06 1.16
C ASN A 327 6.20 6.81 0.29
N GLU A 328 5.27 5.88 0.37
CA GLU A 328 5.15 4.81 -0.63
C GLU A 328 4.68 5.38 -1.97
N GLU A 329 3.58 6.12 -1.96
CA GLU A 329 2.77 6.56 -3.10
C GLU A 329 3.57 7.28 -4.19
N ASN A 330 4.54 8.09 -3.79
CA ASN A 330 5.30 8.88 -4.74
C ASN A 330 6.81 8.89 -4.51
N GLY A 331 7.37 7.84 -3.86
CA GLY A 331 8.81 7.83 -3.64
C GLY A 331 9.46 6.60 -3.03
N LEU A 332 8.78 5.79 -2.25
CA LEU A 332 9.31 4.67 -1.45
C LEU A 332 10.43 5.08 -0.48
N ARG A 333 10.44 6.35 -0.01
CA ARG A 333 11.54 6.84 0.80
C ARG A 333 11.51 6.33 2.23
N GLY A 334 10.31 6.03 2.77
CA GLY A 334 10.15 5.43 4.08
C GLY A 334 10.79 4.06 4.16
N GLY A 335 10.39 3.14 3.29
CA GLY A 335 10.92 1.78 3.23
C GLY A 335 12.43 1.74 2.93
N THR A 336 12.91 2.57 1.98
CA THR A 336 14.35 2.66 1.66
C THR A 336 15.17 3.23 2.81
N THR A 337 14.68 4.24 3.52
CA THR A 337 15.36 4.82 4.70
C THR A 337 15.39 3.82 5.84
N TYR A 338 14.28 3.16 6.12
CA TYR A 338 14.21 2.13 7.15
C TYR A 338 15.24 1.01 6.90
N ALA A 339 15.27 0.46 5.69
CA ALA A 339 16.22 -0.61 5.34
C ALA A 339 17.69 -0.14 5.41
N LYS A 340 17.99 1.10 4.97
CA LYS A 340 19.32 1.70 5.08
C LYS A 340 19.75 1.81 6.55
N ASN A 341 18.87 2.30 7.42
CA ASN A 341 19.14 2.49 8.84
C ASN A 341 19.26 1.14 9.56
N ALA A 342 18.40 0.16 9.25
CA ALA A 342 18.48 -1.20 9.75
C ALA A 342 19.83 -1.85 9.43
N LYS A 343 20.29 -1.71 8.18
CA LYS A 343 21.62 -2.17 7.75
C LYS A 343 22.75 -1.48 8.52
N SER A 344 22.65 -0.18 8.73
CA SER A 344 23.65 0.60 9.49
C SER A 344 23.72 0.15 10.94
N ARG A 345 22.57 -0.16 11.56
CA ARG A 345 22.46 -0.68 12.93
C ARG A 345 22.79 -2.19 13.02
N LYS A 346 23.05 -2.86 11.88
CA LYS A 346 23.29 -4.31 11.79
C LYS A 346 22.14 -5.14 12.37
N GLU A 347 20.92 -4.68 12.18
CA GLU A 347 19.72 -5.37 12.65
C GLU A 347 19.47 -6.66 11.84
N ASN A 348 19.04 -7.71 12.53
CA ASN A 348 18.75 -9.01 11.94
C ASN A 348 17.26 -9.20 11.70
N HIS A 349 16.76 -8.77 10.55
CA HIS A 349 15.38 -9.01 10.14
C HIS A 349 15.25 -10.42 9.60
N ILE A 350 14.45 -11.26 10.25
CA ILE A 350 14.18 -12.63 9.81
C ILE A 350 12.91 -12.73 8.97
N PHE A 351 11.95 -11.81 9.20
CA PHE A 351 10.66 -11.77 8.52
C PHE A 351 10.13 -10.34 8.42
N ALA A 352 9.49 -10.02 7.31
CA ALA A 352 8.72 -8.78 7.16
C ALA A 352 7.41 -9.07 6.43
N LEU A 353 6.29 -8.56 6.97
CA LEU A 353 4.95 -8.68 6.43
C LEU A 353 4.40 -7.29 6.12
N GLU A 354 3.89 -7.09 4.91
CA GLU A 354 3.20 -5.87 4.50
C GLU A 354 1.75 -6.16 4.14
N SER A 355 0.85 -5.26 4.50
CA SER A 355 -0.52 -5.24 4.01
C SER A 355 -0.71 -3.97 3.21
N ASP A 356 -0.83 -4.12 1.87
CA ASP A 356 -1.02 -3.05 0.90
C ASP A 356 -1.80 -3.63 -0.31
N ALA A 357 -3.03 -4.05 -0.04
CA ALA A 357 -3.94 -4.58 -1.05
C ALA A 357 -5.42 -4.40 -0.64
N GLY A 358 -5.65 -3.44 0.27
CA GLY A 358 -6.96 -3.07 0.77
C GLY A 358 -7.50 -3.95 1.91
N GLY A 359 -8.55 -3.44 2.55
CA GLY A 359 -9.22 -4.07 3.69
C GLY A 359 -10.26 -5.14 3.33
N PHE A 360 -10.08 -5.85 2.21
CA PHE A 360 -11.01 -6.91 1.75
C PHE A 360 -10.77 -8.24 2.47
N THR A 361 -11.68 -9.21 2.24
CA THR A 361 -11.61 -10.53 2.86
C THR A 361 -10.26 -11.20 2.62
N PRO A 362 -9.47 -11.52 3.66
CA PRO A 362 -8.16 -12.16 3.51
C PRO A 362 -8.31 -13.57 2.93
N ARG A 363 -7.40 -13.95 2.03
CA ARG A 363 -7.36 -15.27 1.38
C ARG A 363 -6.06 -16.02 1.61
N GLY A 364 -5.01 -15.33 1.99
CA GLY A 364 -3.70 -15.93 2.19
C GLY A 364 -2.56 -14.95 2.20
N PHE A 365 -1.39 -15.45 1.85
CA PHE A 365 -0.15 -14.68 1.84
C PHE A 365 0.71 -15.08 0.64
N VAL A 366 1.45 -14.12 0.11
CA VAL A 366 2.53 -14.36 -0.84
C VAL A 366 3.88 -14.20 -0.12
N PHE A 367 4.88 -14.95 -0.57
CA PHE A 367 6.19 -14.98 0.09
C PHE A 367 7.34 -14.87 -0.91
N GLU A 368 8.32 -14.03 -0.60
CA GLU A 368 9.65 -14.11 -1.16
C GLU A 368 10.52 -14.87 -0.18
N ALA A 369 10.79 -16.13 -0.48
CA ALA A 369 11.46 -17.06 0.41
C ALA A 369 12.25 -18.12 -0.37
N THR A 370 13.27 -18.71 0.27
CA THR A 370 13.91 -19.92 -0.25
C THR A 370 12.93 -21.09 -0.24
N LYS A 371 13.17 -22.10 -1.08
CA LYS A 371 12.35 -23.32 -1.12
C LYS A 371 12.23 -23.99 0.26
N LYS A 372 13.31 -23.98 1.04
CA LYS A 372 13.34 -24.57 2.40
C LYS A 372 12.41 -23.80 3.34
N GLN A 373 12.52 -22.45 3.38
CA GLN A 373 11.68 -21.58 4.20
C GLN A 373 10.21 -21.72 3.80
N PHE A 374 9.92 -21.68 2.49
CA PHE A 374 8.56 -21.80 1.99
C PHE A 374 7.91 -23.15 2.34
N ASN A 375 8.63 -24.25 2.26
CA ASN A 375 8.13 -25.56 2.68
C ASN A 375 7.77 -25.58 4.17
N LYS A 376 8.56 -24.92 5.02
CA LYS A 376 8.25 -24.75 6.44
C LYS A 376 6.98 -23.91 6.64
N ILE A 377 6.87 -22.79 5.97
CA ILE A 377 5.67 -21.91 6.02
C ILE A 377 4.42 -22.69 5.58
N LYS A 378 4.51 -23.49 4.51
CA LYS A 378 3.39 -24.31 4.04
C LYS A 378 2.90 -25.32 5.06
N SER A 379 3.75 -25.81 5.96
CA SER A 379 3.32 -26.72 7.03
C SER A 379 2.40 -26.07 8.05
N TRP A 380 2.37 -24.72 8.13
CA TRP A 380 1.48 -23.97 9.02
C TRP A 380 0.08 -23.75 8.45
N LYS A 381 -0.13 -24.12 7.17
CA LYS A 381 -1.42 -23.94 6.49
C LYS A 381 -2.59 -24.59 7.25
N SER A 382 -2.35 -25.73 7.91
CA SER A 382 -3.37 -26.43 8.70
C SER A 382 -3.92 -25.60 9.86
N TYR A 383 -3.15 -24.68 10.42
CA TYR A 383 -3.58 -23.78 11.49
C TYR A 383 -4.49 -22.64 10.98
N LEU A 384 -4.29 -22.20 9.74
CA LEU A 384 -4.97 -21.05 9.14
C LEU A 384 -6.13 -21.45 8.22
N GLY A 385 -6.13 -22.69 7.72
CA GLY A 385 -7.18 -23.23 6.86
C GLY A 385 -8.61 -23.12 7.42
N PRO A 386 -8.86 -23.38 8.74
CA PRO A 386 -10.19 -23.19 9.33
C PRO A 386 -10.73 -21.76 9.20
N TYR A 387 -9.87 -20.77 8.96
CA TYR A 387 -10.21 -19.35 8.77
C TYR A 387 -10.19 -18.91 7.31
N MET A 388 -10.20 -19.88 6.36
CA MET A 388 -10.17 -19.66 4.90
C MET A 388 -8.90 -18.93 4.41
N ILE A 389 -7.80 -19.04 5.15
CA ILE A 389 -6.47 -18.56 4.77
C ILE A 389 -5.72 -19.75 4.17
N ASP A 390 -5.93 -19.98 2.89
CA ASP A 390 -5.46 -21.20 2.21
C ASP A 390 -4.53 -20.95 1.02
N ARG A 391 -4.37 -19.70 0.59
CA ARG A 391 -3.47 -19.30 -0.49
C ARG A 391 -2.09 -18.97 0.07
N PHE A 392 -1.14 -19.87 -0.12
CA PHE A 392 0.28 -19.67 0.18
C PHE A 392 1.07 -19.81 -1.12
N GLU A 393 1.61 -18.71 -1.60
CA GLU A 393 2.21 -18.61 -2.93
C GLU A 393 3.61 -17.98 -2.85
N LEU A 394 4.50 -18.35 -3.79
CA LEU A 394 5.75 -17.64 -4.00
C LEU A 394 5.50 -16.49 -4.98
N GLY A 395 6.02 -15.29 -4.68
CA GLY A 395 5.87 -14.12 -5.53
C GLY A 395 6.32 -12.84 -4.85
N GLY A 396 6.02 -11.69 -5.46
CA GLY A 396 6.32 -10.38 -4.90
C GLY A 396 5.55 -10.10 -3.62
N SER A 397 6.22 -9.56 -2.61
CA SER A 397 5.68 -9.35 -1.26
C SER A 397 5.01 -8.00 -1.07
N GLY A 398 5.78 -6.92 -0.94
CA GLY A 398 5.33 -5.56 -0.73
C GLY A 398 6.40 -4.55 -1.12
N ALA A 399 5.99 -3.29 -1.35
CA ALA A 399 6.86 -2.25 -1.85
C ALA A 399 7.79 -1.71 -0.74
N ASP A 400 7.26 -1.41 0.45
CA ASP A 400 8.01 -0.81 1.55
C ASP A 400 8.98 -1.78 2.22
N ILE A 401 8.63 -3.07 2.30
CA ILE A 401 9.53 -4.11 2.84
C ILE A 401 10.53 -4.62 1.81
N GLY A 402 10.31 -4.37 0.53
CA GLY A 402 11.19 -4.79 -0.57
C GLY A 402 12.67 -4.43 -0.37
N PRO A 403 13.01 -3.23 0.14
CA PRO A 403 14.40 -2.84 0.44
C PRO A 403 15.11 -3.69 1.51
N LEU A 404 14.37 -4.43 2.34
CA LEU A 404 14.94 -5.38 3.32
C LEU A 404 15.45 -6.69 2.69
N ARG A 405 15.25 -6.87 1.39
CA ARG A 405 15.68 -8.07 0.65
C ARG A 405 17.19 -8.27 0.75
N ASN A 406 17.64 -9.33 1.42
CA ASN A 406 19.05 -9.66 1.62
C ASN A 406 19.36 -11.16 1.41
N GLY A 407 18.38 -11.94 0.96
CA GLY A 407 18.48 -13.39 0.75
C GLY A 407 18.21 -14.26 2.00
N ASN A 408 18.22 -13.69 3.20
CA ASN A 408 17.93 -14.41 4.44
C ASN A 408 16.58 -14.03 5.04
N THR A 409 16.18 -12.76 4.90
CA THR A 409 14.88 -12.26 5.33
C THR A 409 13.78 -12.83 4.45
N VAL A 410 12.77 -13.44 5.04
CA VAL A 410 11.53 -13.80 4.34
C VAL A 410 10.65 -12.55 4.27
N LEU A 411 10.25 -12.16 3.05
CA LEU A 411 9.30 -11.08 2.85
C LEU A 411 7.92 -11.67 2.52
N SER A 412 6.86 -11.07 3.03
CA SER A 412 5.50 -11.56 2.84
C SER A 412 4.52 -10.41 2.61
N GLY A 413 3.49 -10.64 1.78
CA GLY A 413 2.38 -9.72 1.60
C GLY A 413 1.06 -10.41 1.94
N LEU A 414 0.16 -9.71 2.66
CA LEU A 414 -1.21 -10.17 2.83
C LEU A 414 -1.90 -10.20 1.45
N ARG A 415 -2.66 -11.24 1.18
CA ARG A 415 -3.45 -11.37 -0.06
C ARG A 415 -4.94 -11.45 0.27
N PRO A 416 -5.66 -10.33 0.23
CA PRO A 416 -7.10 -10.33 0.27
C PRO A 416 -7.69 -10.70 -1.09
N ASP A 417 -9.03 -10.75 -1.16
CA ASP A 417 -9.77 -10.78 -2.42
C ASP A 417 -9.61 -9.43 -3.14
N SER A 418 -8.86 -9.43 -4.23
CA SER A 418 -8.46 -8.21 -4.95
C SER A 418 -9.41 -7.78 -6.06
N GLN A 419 -10.57 -8.46 -6.24
CA GLN A 419 -11.44 -8.22 -7.40
C GLN A 419 -11.98 -6.78 -7.46
N ARG A 420 -12.13 -6.13 -6.29
CA ARG A 420 -12.64 -4.76 -6.18
C ARG A 420 -11.57 -3.73 -5.79
N TYR A 421 -10.30 -4.13 -5.57
CA TYR A 421 -9.26 -3.20 -5.11
C TYR A 421 -9.10 -2.02 -6.07
N PHE A 422 -9.01 -2.31 -7.37
CA PHE A 422 -8.83 -1.27 -8.39
C PHE A 422 -10.08 -0.43 -8.67
N ASP A 423 -11.24 -0.75 -8.07
CA ASP A 423 -12.41 0.15 -8.09
C ASP A 423 -12.20 1.38 -7.18
N TYR A 424 -11.25 1.30 -6.24
CA TYR A 424 -10.97 2.34 -5.22
C TYR A 424 -9.54 2.89 -5.31
N HIS A 425 -8.58 2.05 -5.66
CA HIS A 425 -7.16 2.37 -5.70
C HIS A 425 -6.87 3.70 -6.40
N HIS A 426 -6.33 4.68 -5.66
CA HIS A 426 -5.95 6.01 -6.13
C HIS A 426 -7.13 6.91 -6.61
N ALA A 427 -8.35 6.69 -6.16
CA ALA A 427 -9.52 7.41 -6.60
C ALA A 427 -10.28 8.08 -5.45
N ALA A 428 -11.15 9.04 -5.77
CA ALA A 428 -11.90 9.80 -4.76
C ALA A 428 -12.93 8.98 -3.98
N ASN A 429 -13.27 7.79 -4.45
CA ASN A 429 -14.17 6.85 -3.78
C ASN A 429 -13.45 5.86 -2.83
N ASP A 430 -12.13 6.00 -2.64
CA ASP A 430 -11.42 5.28 -1.57
C ASP A 430 -11.67 5.98 -0.23
N THR A 431 -12.87 5.75 0.31
CA THR A 431 -13.38 6.35 1.54
C THR A 431 -13.66 5.30 2.60
N PHE A 432 -13.84 5.76 3.84
CA PHE A 432 -14.14 4.88 4.98
C PHE A 432 -15.39 4.01 4.75
N GLU A 433 -16.41 4.53 4.06
CA GLU A 433 -17.66 3.82 3.77
C GLU A 433 -17.47 2.60 2.84
N ALA A 434 -16.37 2.56 2.09
CA ALA A 434 -16.03 1.41 1.25
C ALA A 434 -15.54 0.20 2.08
N ILE A 435 -15.15 0.41 3.34
CA ILE A 435 -14.55 -0.60 4.20
C ILE A 435 -15.61 -1.44 4.91
N ASN A 436 -15.49 -2.75 4.78
CA ASN A 436 -16.24 -3.69 5.61
C ASN A 436 -15.48 -3.99 6.91
N LYS A 437 -16.07 -3.60 8.05
CA LYS A 437 -15.46 -3.81 9.38
C LYS A 437 -14.99 -5.25 9.60
N ARG A 438 -15.84 -6.23 9.27
CA ARG A 438 -15.52 -7.63 9.50
C ARG A 438 -14.35 -8.12 8.65
N GLU A 439 -14.30 -7.71 7.39
CA GLU A 439 -13.20 -8.07 6.48
C GLU A 439 -11.87 -7.47 6.95
N LEU A 440 -11.88 -6.20 7.37
CA LEU A 440 -10.72 -5.52 7.93
C LEU A 440 -10.16 -6.24 9.16
N GLU A 441 -11.04 -6.60 10.11
CA GLU A 441 -10.66 -7.29 11.34
C GLU A 441 -10.22 -8.75 11.09
N LEU A 442 -10.76 -9.43 10.07
CA LEU A 442 -10.27 -10.73 9.62
C LEU A 442 -8.84 -10.63 9.06
N GLY A 443 -8.52 -9.56 8.33
CA GLY A 443 -7.17 -9.27 7.85
C GLY A 443 -6.18 -9.13 9.00
N ALA A 444 -6.52 -8.33 10.02
CA ALA A 444 -5.70 -8.16 11.22
C ALA A 444 -5.48 -9.49 11.98
N ALA A 445 -6.54 -10.31 12.10
CA ALA A 445 -6.44 -11.64 12.73
C ALA A 445 -5.51 -12.59 11.93
N ALA A 446 -5.62 -12.59 10.61
CA ALA A 446 -4.77 -13.41 9.74
C ALA A 446 -3.30 -13.00 9.86
N MET A 447 -3.00 -11.69 9.80
CA MET A 447 -1.65 -11.15 9.99
C MET A 447 -1.08 -11.51 11.37
N THR A 448 -1.85 -11.29 12.45
CA THR A 448 -1.44 -11.63 13.82
C THR A 448 -1.12 -13.11 13.94
N SER A 449 -1.95 -13.98 13.35
CA SER A 449 -1.75 -15.42 13.38
C SER A 449 -0.48 -15.85 12.64
N LEU A 450 -0.18 -15.25 11.49
CA LEU A 450 1.07 -15.52 10.77
C LEU A 450 2.28 -15.05 11.58
N ILE A 451 2.25 -13.82 12.13
CA ILE A 451 3.32 -13.29 12.99
C ILE A 451 3.57 -14.19 14.21
N TYR A 452 2.48 -14.64 14.86
CA TYR A 452 2.56 -15.60 15.97
C TYR A 452 3.26 -16.91 15.55
N LEU A 453 2.89 -17.49 14.39
CA LEU A 453 3.51 -18.73 13.90
C LEU A 453 4.99 -18.54 13.54
N VAL A 454 5.34 -17.42 12.92
CA VAL A 454 6.73 -17.05 12.63
C VAL A 454 7.54 -16.94 13.92
N ASP A 455 7.00 -16.26 14.94
CA ASP A 455 7.68 -16.12 16.24
C ASP A 455 7.86 -17.45 16.96
N GLN A 456 6.84 -18.32 16.91
CA GLN A 456 6.90 -19.64 17.58
C GLN A 456 7.88 -20.61 16.92
N PHE A 457 7.93 -20.63 15.58
CA PHE A 457 8.65 -21.68 14.84
C PHE A 457 9.95 -21.20 14.17
N GLY A 458 10.08 -19.91 13.86
CA GLY A 458 11.22 -19.39 13.08
C GLY A 458 11.36 -20.05 11.71
N PHE A 459 12.57 -19.98 11.08
CA PHE A 459 12.88 -20.55 9.77
C PHE A 459 14.08 -21.50 9.81
#